data_1d274c7c7de1013b8a0cbac23d83333f
#
_entry.id   1d274c7c7de1013b8a0cbac23d83333f
#
_cell.length_a   1.000
_cell.length_b   1.000
_cell.length_c   1.000
_cell.angle_alpha   90.00
_cell.angle_beta   90.00
_cell.angle_gamma   90.00
#
_symmetry.space_group_name_H-M   'P 1'
#
loop_
_entity.id
_entity.type
_entity.pdbx_description
1 polymer ?
#
loop_
_entity_poly.entity_id
_entity_poly.type
_entity_poly.pdbx_seq_one_letter_code
_entity_poly.pdbx_strand_id
1 'polypeptide(L)'
;MAQVQSDPEDGANICLASKPKYPSRKVECTRLTDAVRAEIDYWLEENAKRRLTGMRKQCLKRQDIHLALIEKGFSISYSSVCKYIQKRKEEKTKKPKDVFIKQYYEPGQECEFDWGEVKLRIGGKPVTFTMAVFALCHSEGRWAYLFRHQDNLAFMESHRNFFHDVHGVPHTMVYDNMKVAVILKPDGKKPTETLLRMCAFYGFGYRFCNARAGWEKGHVERSVDFVRGRAFTRRVDFNSIEDAQQWLSHICDILNRESGSIATGGKREALRRDLDSMLRFPGDFGCFDLLQCAVDKQSTISVKNSHYSVPDHLVGQTVIVQLYSEKIRVYDSAHKKMAEHERSYSTGSWTFDINHYINTLMKKPGALKGSVALRQMPENMRELFRVHFADKDNGKDFLHLLKYCRENEYNYKDILDAVRKIRMRGARHITFDQIKVVLETRKDSPLEFEESQKTDAFIEIELGSEDVLAQLDGIMQGTAGGYKNNERRKRP
;
A
#
# COMPACT_ATOMS: atom_id res chain seq x y z
N MET A 1 0.33 -41.47 79.55
CA MET A 1 0.09 -41.73 78.13
C MET A 1 -1.31 -41.20 77.80
N ALA A 2 -1.42 -40.02 77.33
CA ALA A 2 -2.65 -39.43 76.90
C ALA A 2 -2.59 -39.24 75.37
N GLN A 3 -3.47 -39.95 74.66
CA GLN A 3 -3.63 -39.84 73.24
C GLN A 3 -4.43 -38.54 72.96
N VAL A 4 -3.86 -37.64 72.15
CA VAL A 4 -4.53 -36.50 71.59
C VAL A 4 -5.13 -36.97 70.27
N GLN A 5 -6.43 -37.09 70.21
CA GLN A 5 -7.19 -37.20 68.98
C GLN A 5 -7.25 -35.80 68.33
N SER A 6 -6.67 -35.69 67.15
CA SER A 6 -6.83 -34.51 66.31
C SER A 6 -8.10 -34.67 65.46
N ASP A 7 -9.05 -33.76 65.61
CA ASP A 7 -10.25 -33.65 64.80
C ASP A 7 -9.91 -33.20 63.36
N PRO A 8 -10.52 -33.83 62.34
CA PRO A 8 -10.25 -33.50 60.92
C PRO A 8 -11.06 -32.35 60.35
N GLU A 9 -11.81 -31.57 61.12
CA GLU A 9 -12.77 -30.60 60.59
C GLU A 9 -12.26 -29.14 60.44
N ASP A 10 -11.09 -28.81 60.93
CA ASP A 10 -10.58 -27.44 60.87
C ASP A 10 -9.90 -27.04 59.53
N GLY A 11 -9.71 -27.99 58.59
CA GLY A 11 -9.06 -27.73 57.31
C GLY A 11 -9.97 -27.19 56.19
N ALA A 12 -11.28 -27.30 56.32
CA ALA A 12 -12.22 -27.04 55.25
C ALA A 12 -12.82 -25.59 55.22
N ASN A 13 -12.61 -24.81 56.27
CA ASN A 13 -13.26 -23.49 56.41
C ASN A 13 -12.39 -22.28 55.96
N ILE A 14 -11.16 -22.49 55.52
CA ILE A 14 -10.26 -21.39 55.09
C ILE A 14 -10.49 -21.02 53.63
N CYS A 15 -11.13 -21.85 52.80
CA CYS A 15 -11.35 -21.59 51.37
C CYS A 15 -12.63 -20.80 51.04
N LEU A 16 -13.47 -20.45 52.02
CA LEU A 16 -14.74 -19.68 51.81
C LEU A 16 -14.67 -18.24 52.30
N ALA A 17 -13.53 -17.73 52.68
CA ALA A 17 -13.40 -16.30 52.95
C ALA A 17 -13.59 -15.54 51.63
N SER A 18 -14.73 -14.87 51.48
CA SER A 18 -15.03 -13.96 50.37
C SER A 18 -13.86 -13.02 50.18
N LYS A 19 -13.31 -12.96 48.94
CA LYS A 19 -12.26 -12.00 48.58
C LYS A 19 -12.62 -10.63 49.15
N PRO A 20 -11.71 -9.95 49.85
CA PRO A 20 -11.97 -8.66 50.44
C PRO A 20 -12.47 -7.70 49.34
N LYS A 21 -13.72 -7.23 49.47
CA LYS A 21 -14.26 -6.18 48.61
C LYS A 21 -13.58 -4.87 49.01
N TYR A 22 -12.49 -4.52 48.35
CA TYR A 22 -11.96 -3.17 48.44
C TYR A 22 -13.01 -2.20 47.92
N PRO A 23 -13.34 -1.13 48.65
CA PRO A 23 -14.21 -0.08 48.13
C PRO A 23 -13.58 0.46 46.85
N SER A 24 -14.26 0.37 45.73
CA SER A 24 -13.82 0.95 44.48
C SER A 24 -13.72 2.45 44.68
N ARG A 25 -12.50 2.97 44.95
CA ARG A 25 -12.24 4.40 44.84
C ARG A 25 -12.63 4.81 43.43
N LYS A 26 -13.68 5.59 43.27
CA LYS A 26 -13.96 6.37 42.07
C LYS A 26 -12.88 7.42 41.99
N VAL A 27 -11.68 7.03 41.52
CA VAL A 27 -10.68 7.97 41.09
C VAL A 27 -11.18 8.52 39.77
N GLU A 28 -11.77 9.70 39.77
CA GLU A 28 -12.00 10.44 38.52
C GLU A 28 -10.65 10.60 37.86
N CYS A 29 -10.52 10.04 36.66
CA CYS A 29 -9.30 10.10 35.90
C CYS A 29 -9.11 11.56 35.45
N THR A 30 -8.28 12.31 36.17
CA THR A 30 -8.04 13.77 36.00
C THR A 30 -7.56 14.14 34.59
N ARG A 31 -7.19 13.16 33.76
CA ARG A 31 -6.75 13.32 32.36
C ARG A 31 -7.87 13.06 31.34
N LEU A 32 -9.02 12.56 31.73
CA LEU A 32 -10.18 12.36 30.85
C LEU A 32 -11.08 13.61 30.89
N THR A 33 -10.54 14.72 30.37
CA THR A 33 -11.24 16.00 30.27
C THR A 33 -12.42 15.92 29.30
N ASP A 34 -13.35 16.89 29.38
CA ASP A 34 -14.48 16.93 28.45
C ASP A 34 -14.03 17.14 27.00
N ALA A 35 -12.93 17.87 26.76
CA ALA A 35 -12.33 17.99 25.45
C ALA A 35 -11.86 16.63 24.89
N VAL A 36 -11.21 15.80 25.71
CA VAL A 36 -10.79 14.45 25.31
C VAL A 36 -11.99 13.54 25.05
N ARG A 37 -13.04 13.64 25.87
CA ARG A 37 -14.30 12.89 25.66
C ARG A 37 -14.96 13.28 24.34
N ALA A 38 -15.07 14.58 24.07
CA ALA A 38 -15.63 15.11 22.82
C ALA A 38 -14.85 14.61 21.59
N GLU A 39 -13.53 14.59 21.66
CA GLU A 39 -12.70 14.09 20.58
C GLU A 39 -12.86 12.57 20.35
N ILE A 40 -12.93 11.77 21.43
CA ILE A 40 -13.23 10.34 21.30
C ILE A 40 -14.63 10.12 20.69
N ASP A 41 -15.64 10.87 21.15
CA ASP A 41 -17.00 10.77 20.63
C ASP A 41 -17.05 11.20 19.16
N TYR A 42 -16.32 12.25 18.73
CA TYR A 42 -16.17 12.62 17.32
C TYR A 42 -15.68 11.45 16.46
N TRP A 43 -14.61 10.74 16.87
CA TRP A 43 -14.11 9.58 16.12
C TRP A 43 -15.08 8.39 16.12
N LEU A 44 -15.86 8.22 17.17
CA LEU A 44 -16.91 7.20 17.22
C LEU A 44 -18.06 7.53 16.25
N GLU A 45 -18.43 8.81 16.12
CA GLU A 45 -19.42 9.28 15.15
C GLU A 45 -18.90 9.17 13.71
N GLU A 46 -17.64 9.53 13.48
CA GLU A 46 -17.00 9.36 12.18
C GLU A 46 -16.96 7.88 11.76
N ASN A 47 -16.69 6.98 12.69
CA ASN A 47 -16.83 5.55 12.46
C ASN A 47 -18.28 5.14 12.12
N ALA A 48 -19.28 5.78 12.71
CA ALA A 48 -20.68 5.52 12.36
C ALA A 48 -21.00 5.98 10.92
N LYS A 49 -20.53 7.17 10.51
CA LYS A 49 -20.64 7.67 9.13
C LYS A 49 -19.95 6.73 8.13
N ARG A 50 -18.73 6.28 8.43
CA ARG A 50 -17.99 5.33 7.58
C ARG A 50 -18.74 4.00 7.38
N ARG A 51 -19.45 3.52 8.40
CA ARG A 51 -20.30 2.34 8.28
C ARG A 51 -21.47 2.56 7.32
N LEU A 52 -22.11 3.74 7.36
CA LEU A 52 -23.22 4.10 6.48
C LEU A 52 -22.77 4.28 5.02
N THR A 53 -21.56 4.81 4.79
CA THR A 53 -20.99 5.02 3.45
C THR A 53 -20.30 3.77 2.88
N GLY A 54 -20.47 2.59 3.52
CA GLY A 54 -19.90 1.32 3.04
C GLY A 54 -18.40 1.13 3.35
N MET A 55 -17.76 2.07 4.06
CA MET A 55 -16.36 1.98 4.51
C MET A 55 -16.25 1.27 5.88
N ARG A 56 -17.09 0.27 6.13
CA ARG A 56 -17.21 -0.43 7.41
C ARG A 56 -15.90 -1.03 7.91
N LYS A 57 -15.07 -1.47 6.98
CA LYS A 57 -13.78 -2.11 7.24
C LYS A 57 -12.63 -1.11 7.55
N GLN A 58 -12.87 0.19 7.36
CA GLN A 58 -11.91 1.28 7.59
C GLN A 58 -12.27 2.12 8.83
N CYS A 59 -13.06 1.58 9.75
CA CYS A 59 -13.37 2.23 11.03
C CYS A 59 -12.15 2.19 11.96
N LEU A 60 -11.87 3.32 12.63
CA LEU A 60 -10.79 3.44 13.61
C LEU A 60 -10.99 2.45 14.77
N LYS A 61 -9.93 1.76 15.14
CA LYS A 61 -9.87 0.94 16.36
C LYS A 61 -9.49 1.81 17.56
N ARG A 62 -9.57 1.24 18.77
CA ARG A 62 -9.24 1.97 20.01
C ARG A 62 -7.83 2.57 20.00
N GLN A 63 -6.88 1.87 19.41
CA GLN A 63 -5.50 2.30 19.31
C GLN A 63 -5.34 3.48 18.34
N ASP A 64 -6.06 3.45 17.21
CA ASP A 64 -6.03 4.55 16.24
C ASP A 64 -6.64 5.83 16.83
N ILE A 65 -7.71 5.70 17.63
CA ILE A 65 -8.31 6.82 18.36
C ILE A 65 -7.32 7.38 19.40
N HIS A 66 -6.61 6.50 20.14
CA HIS A 66 -5.61 6.94 21.11
C HIS A 66 -4.46 7.69 20.42
N LEU A 67 -3.94 7.17 19.32
CA LEU A 67 -2.88 7.83 18.55
C LEU A 67 -3.35 9.19 17.99
N ALA A 68 -4.58 9.27 17.48
CA ALA A 68 -5.14 10.54 17.01
C ALA A 68 -5.27 11.59 18.14
N LEU A 69 -5.51 11.16 19.39
CA LEU A 69 -5.50 12.04 20.54
C LEU A 69 -4.09 12.54 20.89
N ILE A 70 -3.09 11.67 20.84
CA ILE A 70 -1.68 12.04 21.07
C ILE A 70 -1.22 13.04 20.02
N GLU A 71 -1.51 12.80 18.73
CA GLU A 71 -1.19 13.71 17.62
C GLU A 71 -1.83 15.10 17.78
N LYS A 72 -2.98 15.20 18.44
CA LYS A 72 -3.63 16.47 18.80
C LYS A 72 -3.10 17.08 20.11
N GLY A 73 -2.04 16.52 20.69
CA GLY A 73 -1.39 17.04 21.90
C GLY A 73 -2.08 16.65 23.21
N PHE A 74 -3.04 15.71 23.20
CA PHE A 74 -3.67 15.26 24.45
C PHE A 74 -2.81 14.20 25.16
N SER A 75 -2.41 14.48 26.41
CA SER A 75 -1.69 13.52 27.25
C SER A 75 -2.67 12.58 27.97
N ILE A 76 -3.01 11.43 27.36
CA ILE A 76 -3.91 10.43 27.93
C ILE A 76 -3.38 9.03 27.73
N SER A 77 -3.57 8.13 28.72
CA SER A 77 -3.17 6.73 28.58
C SER A 77 -4.13 5.95 27.69
N TYR A 78 -3.61 5.00 26.94
CA TYR A 78 -4.41 4.06 26.13
C TYR A 78 -5.48 3.34 26.94
N SER A 79 -5.15 2.93 28.20
CA SER A 79 -6.08 2.28 29.10
C SER A 79 -7.30 3.14 29.46
N SER A 80 -7.09 4.46 29.62
CA SER A 80 -8.20 5.40 29.87
C SER A 80 -9.14 5.55 28.68
N VAL A 81 -8.58 5.64 27.47
CA VAL A 81 -9.34 5.64 26.21
C VAL A 81 -10.15 4.34 26.06
N CYS A 82 -9.51 3.19 26.33
CA CYS A 82 -10.19 1.89 26.26
C CYS A 82 -11.33 1.77 27.26
N LYS A 83 -11.14 2.22 28.51
CA LYS A 83 -12.18 2.22 29.54
C LYS A 83 -13.37 3.10 29.14
N TYR A 84 -13.12 4.29 28.61
CA TYR A 84 -14.19 5.17 28.16
C TYR A 84 -14.99 4.57 27.00
N ILE A 85 -14.32 4.07 25.97
CA ILE A 85 -14.97 3.41 24.83
C ILE A 85 -15.74 2.16 25.28
N GLN A 86 -15.19 1.40 26.24
CA GLN A 86 -15.84 0.23 26.80
C GLN A 86 -17.13 0.62 27.52
N LYS A 87 -17.10 1.62 28.40
CA LYS A 87 -18.27 2.13 29.10
C LYS A 87 -19.40 2.54 28.13
N ARG A 88 -19.02 3.24 27.02
CA ARG A 88 -19.98 3.59 25.95
C ARG A 88 -20.57 2.38 25.21
N LYS A 89 -19.83 1.26 25.14
CA LYS A 89 -20.29 0.01 24.48
C LYS A 89 -21.11 -0.89 25.42
N GLU A 90 -20.79 -0.96 26.70
CA GLU A 90 -21.50 -1.79 27.71
C GLU A 90 -22.94 -1.35 27.90
N GLU A 91 -23.23 -0.07 27.63
CA GLU A 91 -24.60 0.45 27.55
C GLU A 91 -25.40 -0.19 26.40
N LYS A 92 -24.76 -0.93 25.49
CA LYS A 92 -25.43 -1.41 24.26
C LYS A 92 -25.49 -2.92 24.03
N THR A 93 -24.63 -3.87 24.54
CA THR A 93 -24.81 -5.33 24.28
C THR A 93 -23.84 -6.30 25.00
N LYS A 94 -24.31 -7.51 25.42
CA LYS A 94 -23.52 -8.66 25.95
C LYS A 94 -23.60 -9.87 25.01
N LYS A 95 -22.46 -10.52 24.67
CA LYS A 95 -22.36 -11.86 24.01
C LYS A 95 -21.12 -12.68 24.48
N PRO A 96 -21.14 -14.05 24.41
CA PRO A 96 -20.10 -14.95 24.97
C PRO A 96 -18.82 -15.00 24.10
N LYS A 97 -17.72 -15.53 24.67
CA LYS A 97 -16.35 -15.54 24.08
C LYS A 97 -15.90 -16.97 23.78
N ASP A 98 -15.31 -17.18 22.58
CA ASP A 98 -14.71 -18.44 22.16
C ASP A 98 -13.22 -18.55 22.58
N VAL A 99 -12.72 -19.79 22.76
CA VAL A 99 -11.32 -20.09 23.16
C VAL A 99 -10.52 -20.49 21.92
N PHE A 100 -9.34 -19.90 21.75
CA PHE A 100 -8.42 -20.20 20.65
C PHE A 100 -7.13 -20.83 21.20
N ILE A 101 -6.65 -21.91 20.56
CA ILE A 101 -5.38 -22.56 20.88
C ILE A 101 -4.28 -21.88 20.06
N LYS A 102 -3.23 -21.39 20.74
CA LYS A 102 -2.08 -20.77 20.06
C LYS A 102 -1.29 -21.83 19.30
N GLN A 103 -1.12 -21.64 17.99
CA GLN A 103 -0.31 -22.50 17.15
C GLN A 103 1.16 -22.06 17.18
N TYR A 104 2.07 -23.01 16.96
CA TYR A 104 3.49 -22.78 16.75
C TYR A 104 3.83 -22.97 15.27
N TYR A 105 4.63 -22.09 14.72
CA TYR A 105 5.11 -22.14 13.35
C TYR A 105 6.63 -22.03 13.33
N GLU A 106 7.28 -22.86 12.52
CA GLU A 106 8.73 -22.77 12.31
C GLU A 106 9.07 -21.52 11.47
N PRO A 107 10.27 -20.92 11.69
CA PRO A 107 10.71 -19.76 10.91
C PRO A 107 10.78 -20.08 9.41
N GLY A 108 10.33 -19.15 8.57
CA GLY A 108 10.35 -19.25 7.11
C GLY A 108 9.41 -20.29 6.50
N GLN A 109 8.72 -21.08 7.34
CA GLN A 109 7.94 -22.23 6.87
C GLN A 109 6.64 -21.85 6.19
N GLU A 110 5.80 -21.03 6.82
CA GLU A 110 4.47 -20.69 6.29
C GLU A 110 4.25 -19.18 6.16
N CYS A 111 3.68 -18.80 5.03
CA CYS A 111 3.14 -17.47 4.78
C CYS A 111 1.69 -17.57 4.31
N GLU A 112 0.79 -16.91 5.00
CA GLU A 112 -0.61 -16.80 4.62
C GLU A 112 -0.80 -15.64 3.65
N PHE A 113 -1.60 -15.88 2.60
CA PHE A 113 -1.99 -14.89 1.61
C PHE A 113 -3.50 -14.68 1.59
N ASP A 114 -3.93 -13.41 1.56
CA ASP A 114 -5.34 -13.07 1.39
C ASP A 114 -5.55 -11.75 0.66
N TRP A 115 -6.75 -11.60 0.08
CA TRP A 115 -7.21 -10.39 -0.55
C TRP A 115 -8.08 -9.56 0.39
N GLY A 116 -7.89 -8.24 0.38
CA GLY A 116 -8.76 -7.29 1.05
C GLY A 116 -9.24 -6.20 0.10
N GLU A 117 -10.45 -5.72 0.30
CA GLU A 117 -10.94 -4.53 -0.42
C GLU A 117 -10.64 -3.27 0.39
N VAL A 118 -10.20 -2.21 -0.29
CA VAL A 118 -9.99 -0.88 0.29
C VAL A 118 -10.54 0.19 -0.65
N LYS A 119 -11.22 1.20 -0.09
CA LYS A 119 -11.75 2.35 -0.82
C LYS A 119 -10.92 3.57 -0.48
N LEU A 120 -10.29 4.16 -1.48
CA LEU A 120 -9.44 5.35 -1.37
C LEU A 120 -9.96 6.46 -2.27
N ARG A 121 -9.46 7.68 -2.10
CA ARG A 121 -9.65 8.78 -3.03
C ARG A 121 -8.32 9.09 -3.71
N ILE A 122 -8.28 8.93 -5.02
CA ILE A 122 -7.10 9.22 -5.84
C ILE A 122 -7.37 10.46 -6.67
N GLY A 123 -6.59 11.52 -6.48
CA GLY A 123 -6.85 12.80 -7.14
C GLY A 123 -8.26 13.33 -6.87
N GLY A 124 -8.78 13.13 -5.63
CA GLY A 124 -10.13 13.51 -5.21
C GLY A 124 -11.26 12.57 -5.66
N LYS A 125 -10.99 11.55 -6.49
CA LYS A 125 -12.01 10.61 -6.99
C LYS A 125 -12.01 9.31 -6.17
N PRO A 126 -13.20 8.79 -5.77
CA PRO A 126 -13.28 7.52 -5.06
C PRO A 126 -12.92 6.36 -5.99
N VAL A 127 -11.99 5.52 -5.56
CA VAL A 127 -11.54 4.31 -6.26
C VAL A 127 -11.51 3.16 -5.28
N THR A 128 -11.99 1.99 -5.72
CA THR A 128 -11.88 0.75 -4.97
C THR A 128 -10.67 -0.04 -5.47
N PHE A 129 -9.82 -0.46 -4.55
CA PHE A 129 -8.66 -1.30 -4.81
C PHE A 129 -8.79 -2.65 -4.14
N THR A 130 -8.16 -3.64 -4.72
CA THR A 130 -7.89 -4.92 -4.08
C THR A 130 -6.50 -4.86 -3.46
N MET A 131 -6.38 -5.21 -2.20
CA MET A 131 -5.14 -5.22 -1.43
C MET A 131 -4.71 -6.68 -1.23
N ALA A 132 -3.59 -7.08 -1.83
CA ALA A 132 -2.92 -8.35 -1.57
C ALA A 132 -2.16 -8.24 -0.25
N VAL A 133 -2.37 -9.15 0.69
CA VAL A 133 -1.72 -9.14 2.00
C VAL A 133 -1.02 -10.46 2.22
N PHE A 134 0.25 -10.39 2.60
CA PHE A 134 1.09 -11.49 3.01
C PHE A 134 1.37 -11.39 4.50
N ALA A 135 1.23 -12.50 5.22
CA ALA A 135 1.49 -12.58 6.65
C ALA A 135 2.34 -13.81 6.96
N LEU A 136 3.56 -13.61 7.46
CA LEU A 136 4.41 -14.69 7.95
C LEU A 136 3.83 -15.24 9.25
N CYS A 137 3.71 -16.58 9.34
CA CYS A 137 3.03 -17.20 10.48
C CYS A 137 3.87 -17.18 11.76
N HIS A 138 5.21 -17.25 11.65
CA HIS A 138 6.10 -17.25 12.81
C HIS A 138 6.30 -15.86 13.42
N SER A 139 6.68 -14.86 12.62
CA SER A 139 7.00 -13.50 13.10
C SER A 139 5.82 -12.54 13.11
N GLU A 140 4.71 -12.90 12.44
CA GLU A 140 3.64 -11.99 12.11
C GLU A 140 4.10 -10.78 11.26
N GLY A 141 5.18 -10.94 10.48
CA GLY A 141 5.61 -9.98 9.48
C GLY A 141 4.56 -9.80 8.38
N ARG A 142 4.34 -8.56 7.92
CA ARG A 142 3.26 -8.24 6.97
C ARG A 142 3.76 -7.38 5.83
N TRP A 143 3.30 -7.70 4.60
CA TRP A 143 3.48 -6.93 3.39
C TRP A 143 2.15 -6.79 2.69
N ALA A 144 1.94 -5.67 1.98
CA ALA A 144 0.70 -5.47 1.27
C ALA A 144 0.90 -4.64 -0.01
N TYR A 145 0.12 -4.98 -1.05
CA TYR A 145 0.21 -4.38 -2.37
C TYR A 145 -1.19 -4.05 -2.90
N LEU A 146 -1.33 -2.89 -3.56
CA LEU A 146 -2.59 -2.42 -4.12
C LEU A 146 -2.69 -2.79 -5.60
N PHE A 147 -3.86 -3.28 -6.01
CA PHE A 147 -4.21 -3.58 -7.40
C PHE A 147 -5.60 -3.08 -7.71
N ARG A 148 -5.84 -2.71 -8.96
CA ARG A 148 -7.19 -2.29 -9.40
C ARG A 148 -8.17 -3.46 -9.43
N HIS A 149 -7.68 -4.67 -9.75
CA HIS A 149 -8.51 -5.87 -9.85
C HIS A 149 -7.82 -7.10 -9.24
N GLN A 150 -8.64 -8.05 -8.81
CA GLN A 150 -8.22 -9.36 -8.34
C GLN A 150 -8.24 -10.35 -9.52
N ASP A 151 -7.18 -10.34 -10.32
CA ASP A 151 -7.01 -11.27 -11.45
C ASP A 151 -5.70 -12.09 -11.32
N ASN A 152 -5.45 -12.99 -12.29
CA ASN A 152 -4.25 -13.83 -12.29
C ASN A 152 -2.96 -13.01 -12.38
N LEU A 153 -2.99 -11.87 -13.07
CA LEU A 153 -1.81 -11.00 -13.21
C LEU A 153 -1.48 -10.32 -11.89
N ALA A 154 -2.49 -9.74 -11.22
CA ALA A 154 -2.34 -9.16 -9.89
C ALA A 154 -1.87 -10.21 -8.86
N PHE A 155 -2.35 -11.46 -8.98
CA PHE A 155 -1.92 -12.57 -8.13
C PHE A 155 -0.43 -12.88 -8.35
N MET A 156 0.02 -13.03 -9.59
CA MET A 156 1.43 -13.27 -9.89
C MET A 156 2.32 -12.09 -9.46
N GLU A 157 1.92 -10.86 -9.78
CA GLU A 157 2.68 -9.66 -9.46
C GLU A 157 2.79 -9.42 -7.95
N SER A 158 1.73 -9.69 -7.19
CA SER A 158 1.78 -9.56 -5.72
C SER A 158 2.80 -10.50 -5.10
N HIS A 159 2.88 -11.76 -5.56
CA HIS A 159 3.85 -12.74 -5.08
C HIS A 159 5.28 -12.36 -5.48
N ARG A 160 5.48 -11.97 -6.75
CA ARG A 160 6.78 -11.47 -7.21
C ARG A 160 7.26 -10.30 -6.36
N ASN A 161 6.41 -9.31 -6.13
CA ASN A 161 6.76 -8.14 -5.33
C ASN A 161 7.10 -8.54 -3.89
N PHE A 162 6.31 -9.41 -3.27
CA PHE A 162 6.58 -9.89 -1.92
C PHE A 162 7.92 -10.64 -1.84
N PHE A 163 8.17 -11.61 -2.71
CA PHE A 163 9.41 -12.39 -2.71
C PHE A 163 10.64 -11.52 -3.02
N HIS A 164 10.48 -10.53 -3.89
CA HIS A 164 11.51 -9.53 -4.16
C HIS A 164 11.82 -8.67 -2.93
N ASP A 165 10.79 -8.14 -2.26
CA ASP A 165 10.97 -7.23 -1.12
C ASP A 165 11.59 -7.93 0.10
N VAL A 166 11.28 -9.23 0.31
CA VAL A 166 11.87 -10.02 1.41
C VAL A 166 13.18 -10.72 1.01
N HIS A 167 13.59 -10.65 -0.28
CA HIS A 167 14.75 -11.35 -0.85
C HIS A 167 14.75 -12.86 -0.56
N GLY A 168 13.56 -13.47 -0.43
CA GLY A 168 13.38 -14.87 -0.08
C GLY A 168 12.02 -15.41 -0.47
N VAL A 169 11.82 -16.71 -0.32
CA VAL A 169 10.55 -17.37 -0.63
C VAL A 169 10.18 -18.29 0.56
N PRO A 170 8.99 -18.12 1.19
CA PRO A 170 8.54 -19.05 2.22
C PRO A 170 8.42 -20.48 1.68
N HIS A 171 8.68 -21.49 2.52
CA HIS A 171 8.59 -22.88 2.09
C HIS A 171 7.17 -23.28 1.65
N THR A 172 6.13 -22.72 2.28
CA THR A 172 4.73 -23.01 1.99
C THR A 172 3.90 -21.75 1.98
N MET A 173 3.18 -21.52 0.88
CA MET A 173 2.17 -20.48 0.80
C MET A 173 0.79 -21.06 1.13
N VAL A 174 0.05 -20.38 1.99
CA VAL A 174 -1.28 -20.81 2.45
C VAL A 174 -2.35 -19.91 1.84
N TYR A 175 -3.29 -20.52 1.13
CA TYR A 175 -4.36 -19.83 0.41
C TYR A 175 -5.75 -20.24 0.92
N ASP A 176 -6.69 -19.29 0.88
CA ASP A 176 -8.11 -19.64 0.93
C ASP A 176 -8.60 -20.15 -0.43
N ASN A 177 -9.91 -20.48 -0.51
CA ASN A 177 -10.58 -20.96 -1.72
C ASN A 177 -10.76 -19.86 -2.77
N MET A 178 -9.69 -19.14 -3.12
CA MET A 178 -9.71 -18.09 -4.13
C MET A 178 -9.56 -18.63 -5.53
N LYS A 179 -10.37 -18.15 -6.48
CA LYS A 179 -10.43 -18.65 -7.87
C LYS A 179 -9.10 -18.54 -8.62
N VAL A 180 -8.23 -17.59 -8.26
CA VAL A 180 -6.91 -17.43 -8.90
C VAL A 180 -5.89 -18.49 -8.47
N ALA A 181 -6.09 -19.13 -7.32
CA ALA A 181 -5.19 -20.16 -6.78
C ALA A 181 -5.78 -21.57 -6.86
N VAL A 182 -7.10 -21.73 -6.75
CA VAL A 182 -7.74 -23.04 -6.61
C VAL A 182 -8.93 -23.21 -7.57
N ILE A 183 -9.00 -24.39 -8.18
CA ILE A 183 -10.14 -24.89 -8.96
C ILE A 183 -10.89 -25.87 -8.06
N LEU A 184 -12.13 -25.52 -7.70
CA LEU A 184 -13.00 -26.42 -6.95
C LEU A 184 -13.62 -27.44 -7.89
N LYS A 185 -13.41 -28.74 -7.62
CA LYS A 185 -14.00 -29.85 -8.36
C LYS A 185 -14.77 -30.76 -7.40
N PRO A 186 -15.70 -31.63 -7.90
CA PRO A 186 -16.38 -32.58 -7.04
C PRO A 186 -15.44 -33.53 -6.31
N ASP A 187 -14.29 -33.85 -6.91
CA ASP A 187 -13.22 -34.71 -6.39
C ASP A 187 -12.21 -34.00 -5.49
N GLY A 188 -12.42 -32.70 -5.21
CA GLY A 188 -11.58 -31.92 -4.30
C GLY A 188 -11.06 -30.61 -4.89
N LYS A 189 -10.03 -30.05 -4.25
CA LYS A 189 -9.36 -28.81 -4.61
C LYS A 189 -8.14 -29.09 -5.49
N LYS A 190 -8.07 -28.44 -6.66
CA LYS A 190 -6.88 -28.52 -7.53
C LYS A 190 -6.26 -27.15 -7.69
N PRO A 191 -4.92 -27.01 -7.69
CA PRO A 191 -4.25 -25.73 -7.96
C PRO A 191 -4.52 -25.27 -9.39
N THR A 192 -4.52 -23.97 -9.61
CA THR A 192 -4.54 -23.39 -10.96
C THR A 192 -3.18 -23.61 -11.64
N GLU A 193 -3.16 -23.58 -12.97
CA GLU A 193 -1.91 -23.63 -13.74
C GLU A 193 -0.95 -22.49 -13.37
N THR A 194 -1.50 -21.31 -13.15
CA THR A 194 -0.73 -20.12 -12.69
C THR A 194 0.00 -20.41 -11.39
N LEU A 195 -0.69 -20.98 -10.40
CA LEU A 195 -0.06 -21.35 -9.12
C LEU A 195 1.02 -22.41 -9.31
N LEU A 196 0.76 -23.46 -10.11
CA LEU A 196 1.76 -24.51 -10.37
C LEU A 196 3.02 -23.97 -11.06
N ARG A 197 2.88 -23.05 -12.02
CA ARG A 197 4.02 -22.40 -12.69
C ARG A 197 4.86 -21.58 -11.70
N MET A 198 4.21 -20.86 -10.78
CA MET A 198 4.90 -20.10 -9.73
C MET A 198 5.60 -21.02 -8.75
N CYS A 199 4.95 -22.11 -8.30
CA CYS A 199 5.56 -23.13 -7.45
C CYS A 199 6.81 -23.74 -8.11
N ALA A 200 6.73 -24.07 -9.40
CA ALA A 200 7.86 -24.64 -10.14
C ALA A 200 9.03 -23.65 -10.28
N PHE A 201 8.75 -22.37 -10.46
CA PHE A 201 9.79 -21.33 -10.61
C PHE A 201 10.46 -20.96 -9.28
N TYR A 202 9.65 -20.73 -8.24
CA TYR A 202 10.13 -20.24 -6.94
C TYR A 202 10.49 -21.37 -5.95
N GLY A 203 10.04 -22.60 -6.20
CA GLY A 203 10.33 -23.75 -5.36
C GLY A 203 9.45 -23.88 -4.11
N PHE A 204 8.41 -23.07 -3.94
CA PHE A 204 7.53 -23.16 -2.77
C PHE A 204 6.41 -24.21 -2.94
N GLY A 205 5.99 -24.79 -1.82
CA GLY A 205 4.79 -25.59 -1.72
C GLY A 205 3.54 -24.75 -1.46
N TYR A 206 2.36 -25.34 -1.60
CA TYR A 206 1.10 -24.66 -1.30
C TYR A 206 0.18 -25.51 -0.43
N ARG A 207 -0.66 -24.83 0.37
CA ARG A 207 -1.73 -25.42 1.16
C ARG A 207 -3.01 -24.61 1.00
N PHE A 208 -4.14 -25.28 0.85
CA PHE A 208 -5.46 -24.65 0.85
C PHE A 208 -6.15 -24.85 2.19
N CYS A 209 -6.68 -23.76 2.76
CA CYS A 209 -7.46 -23.82 3.99
C CYS A 209 -8.71 -24.69 3.81
N ASN A 210 -9.12 -25.42 4.85
CA ASN A 210 -10.35 -26.18 4.82
C ASN A 210 -11.58 -25.27 4.79
N ALA A 211 -12.62 -25.72 4.10
CA ALA A 211 -13.89 -24.99 4.08
C ALA A 211 -14.49 -24.94 5.49
N ARG A 212 -14.87 -23.75 5.97
CA ARG A 212 -15.42 -23.46 7.30
C ARG A 212 -14.45 -23.62 8.48
N ALA A 213 -13.17 -23.79 8.25
CA ALA A 213 -12.14 -23.83 9.29
C ALA A 213 -11.59 -22.42 9.58
N GLY A 214 -12.43 -21.50 10.04
CA GLY A 214 -12.03 -20.12 10.37
C GLY A 214 -10.90 -20.03 11.42
N TRP A 215 -10.66 -21.11 12.17
CA TRP A 215 -9.52 -21.21 13.09
C TRP A 215 -8.19 -21.47 12.38
N GLU A 216 -8.16 -22.07 11.18
CA GLU A 216 -6.96 -22.30 10.39
C GLU A 216 -6.45 -21.01 9.71
N LYS A 217 -7.30 -19.98 9.59
CA LYS A 217 -7.05 -18.72 8.91
C LYS A 217 -6.91 -17.53 9.88
N GLY A 218 -6.64 -17.82 11.16
CA GLY A 218 -6.67 -16.82 12.23
C GLY A 218 -5.67 -15.67 12.10
N HIS A 219 -4.58 -15.83 11.32
CA HIS A 219 -3.55 -14.81 11.18
C HIS A 219 -3.85 -13.83 10.03
N VAL A 220 -4.17 -14.32 8.83
CA VAL A 220 -4.28 -13.46 7.65
C VAL A 220 -5.57 -12.65 7.58
N GLU A 221 -6.73 -13.19 7.98
CA GLU A 221 -7.97 -12.37 8.05
C GLU A 221 -7.80 -11.19 9.01
N ARG A 222 -7.16 -11.45 10.17
CA ARG A 222 -6.79 -10.39 11.11
C ARG A 222 -5.74 -9.47 10.52
N SER A 223 -4.81 -9.98 9.69
CA SER A 223 -3.76 -9.18 9.05
C SER A 223 -4.33 -8.25 7.99
N VAL A 224 -5.28 -8.69 7.15
CA VAL A 224 -5.97 -7.83 6.17
C VAL A 224 -6.67 -6.67 6.87
N ASP A 225 -7.51 -6.97 7.88
CA ASP A 225 -8.21 -5.94 8.65
C ASP A 225 -7.26 -5.04 9.43
N PHE A 226 -6.19 -5.60 9.95
CA PHE A 226 -5.18 -4.90 10.72
C PHE A 226 -4.38 -3.93 9.84
N VAL A 227 -3.82 -4.39 8.72
CA VAL A 227 -3.04 -3.56 7.79
C VAL A 227 -3.94 -2.45 7.22
N ARG A 228 -5.13 -2.80 6.71
CA ARG A 228 -6.08 -1.81 6.21
C ARG A 228 -6.44 -0.76 7.26
N GLY A 229 -6.68 -1.21 8.50
CA GLY A 229 -6.99 -0.33 9.62
C GLY A 229 -5.84 0.60 9.96
N ARG A 230 -4.61 0.12 9.94
CA ARG A 230 -3.42 0.95 10.22
C ARG A 230 -3.10 1.92 9.10
N ALA A 231 -3.17 1.46 7.85
CA ALA A 231 -2.80 2.28 6.71
C ALA A 231 -3.86 3.33 6.34
N PHE A 232 -5.15 2.94 6.34
CA PHE A 232 -6.19 3.71 5.65
C PHE A 232 -7.35 4.18 6.52
N THR A 233 -7.23 4.17 7.85
CA THR A 233 -8.24 4.80 8.72
C THR A 233 -8.04 6.28 8.90
N ARG A 234 -6.79 6.75 8.88
CA ARG A 234 -6.43 8.16 9.08
C ARG A 234 -6.21 8.89 7.78
N ARG A 235 -5.63 8.23 6.77
CA ARG A 235 -5.35 8.78 5.45
C ARG A 235 -6.06 7.95 4.39
N VAL A 236 -6.97 8.57 3.62
CA VAL A 236 -7.73 7.95 2.54
C VAL A 236 -7.57 8.71 1.22
N ASP A 237 -6.95 9.89 1.25
CA ASP A 237 -6.69 10.76 0.11
C ASP A 237 -5.25 10.66 -0.33
N PHE A 238 -5.03 10.42 -1.63
CA PHE A 238 -3.74 10.27 -2.25
C PHE A 238 -3.73 10.94 -3.62
N ASN A 239 -2.56 11.39 -4.06
CA ASN A 239 -2.41 12.02 -5.37
C ASN A 239 -2.42 10.98 -6.50
N SER A 240 -1.81 9.81 -6.28
CA SER A 240 -1.74 8.71 -7.23
C SER A 240 -1.81 7.35 -6.52
N ILE A 241 -1.87 6.27 -7.30
CA ILE A 241 -1.82 4.90 -6.76
C ILE A 241 -0.43 4.60 -6.18
N GLU A 242 0.62 5.16 -6.77
CA GLU A 242 2.00 5.01 -6.31
C GLU A 242 2.19 5.68 -4.94
N ASP A 243 1.63 6.89 -4.72
CA ASP A 243 1.60 7.56 -3.42
C ASP A 243 0.87 6.70 -2.37
N ALA A 244 -0.27 6.11 -2.75
CA ALA A 244 -1.00 5.21 -1.86
C ALA A 244 -0.22 3.92 -1.55
N GLN A 245 0.49 3.35 -2.54
CA GLN A 245 1.33 2.17 -2.35
C GLN A 245 2.56 2.47 -1.48
N GLN A 246 3.23 3.59 -1.70
CA GLN A 246 4.38 4.01 -0.88
C GLN A 246 3.96 4.19 0.59
N TRP A 247 2.81 4.84 0.81
CA TRP A 247 2.24 4.96 2.15
C TRP A 247 1.94 3.60 2.78
N LEU A 248 1.31 2.68 2.04
CA LEU A 248 1.00 1.33 2.51
C LEU A 248 2.27 0.56 2.88
N SER A 249 3.31 0.62 2.03
CA SER A 249 4.60 -0.03 2.29
C SER A 249 5.26 0.55 3.54
N HIS A 250 5.27 1.87 3.70
CA HIS A 250 5.79 2.54 4.90
C HIS A 250 5.07 2.07 6.18
N ILE A 251 3.75 1.95 6.16
CA ILE A 251 2.99 1.43 7.31
C ILE A 251 3.32 -0.03 7.58
N CYS A 252 3.48 -0.87 6.56
CA CYS A 252 3.93 -2.26 6.75
C CYS A 252 5.33 -2.33 7.39
N ASP A 253 6.25 -1.46 6.99
CA ASP A 253 7.59 -1.35 7.58
C ASP A 253 7.53 -0.98 9.07
N ILE A 254 6.69 0.00 9.44
CA ILE A 254 6.47 0.36 10.84
C ILE A 254 5.94 -0.84 11.61
N LEU A 255 4.92 -1.54 11.08
CA LEU A 255 4.33 -2.72 11.72
C LEU A 255 5.32 -3.88 11.89
N ASN A 256 6.26 -4.02 10.96
CA ASN A 256 7.31 -5.03 11.01
C ASN A 256 8.44 -4.67 11.99
N ARG A 257 8.60 -3.38 12.31
CA ARG A 257 9.58 -2.89 13.32
C ARG A 257 9.00 -2.80 14.73
N GLU A 258 7.67 -2.76 14.90
CA GLU A 258 7.03 -2.69 16.23
C GLU A 258 7.45 -3.89 17.10
N SER A 259 7.79 -3.61 18.36
CA SER A 259 8.22 -4.65 19.32
C SER A 259 7.09 -5.63 19.60
N GLY A 260 7.32 -6.91 19.29
CA GLY A 260 6.43 -8.02 19.67
C GLY A 260 6.68 -8.48 21.10
N SER A 261 5.93 -9.51 21.54
CA SER A 261 6.04 -10.10 22.87
C SER A 261 7.48 -10.51 23.22
N ILE A 262 7.90 -10.21 24.44
CA ILE A 262 9.21 -10.56 25.02
C ILE A 262 9.48 -12.08 24.95
N ALA A 263 8.44 -12.92 24.94
CA ALA A 263 8.55 -14.38 24.90
C ALA A 263 9.19 -14.96 23.62
N THR A 264 9.30 -14.18 22.52
CA THR A 264 9.87 -14.60 21.22
C THR A 264 11.19 -13.87 20.88
N GLY A 265 11.83 -13.21 21.83
CA GLY A 265 13.05 -12.40 21.58
C GLY A 265 12.76 -11.05 20.89
N GLY A 266 11.49 -10.67 20.81
CA GLY A 266 11.03 -9.48 20.09
C GLY A 266 10.66 -9.80 18.64
N LYS A 267 9.71 -9.02 18.08
CA LYS A 267 9.19 -9.22 16.70
C LYS A 267 10.28 -9.09 15.63
N ARG A 268 11.22 -8.17 15.84
CA ARG A 268 12.33 -7.94 14.91
C ARG A 268 13.25 -9.17 14.77
N GLU A 269 13.56 -9.84 15.89
CA GLU A 269 14.38 -11.06 15.88
C GLU A 269 13.62 -12.25 15.27
N ALA A 270 12.32 -12.40 15.58
CA ALA A 270 11.48 -13.41 14.96
C ALA A 270 11.38 -13.20 13.43
N LEU A 271 11.24 -11.93 12.99
CA LEU A 271 11.23 -11.60 11.57
C LEU A 271 12.58 -11.93 10.90
N ARG A 272 13.70 -11.59 11.53
CA ARG A 272 15.02 -11.94 11.00
C ARG A 272 15.16 -13.45 10.81
N ARG A 273 14.73 -14.25 11.79
CA ARG A 273 14.74 -15.72 11.69
C ARG A 273 13.86 -16.22 10.54
N ASP A 274 12.67 -15.63 10.35
CA ASP A 274 11.81 -15.95 9.21
C ASP A 274 12.57 -15.74 7.89
N LEU A 275 13.15 -14.54 7.70
CA LEU A 275 13.84 -14.18 6.46
C LEU A 275 15.08 -15.05 6.22
N ASP A 276 15.87 -15.33 7.26
CA ASP A 276 17.09 -16.15 7.18
C ASP A 276 16.76 -17.63 6.86
N SER A 277 15.54 -18.10 7.17
CA SER A 277 15.10 -19.49 6.99
C SER A 277 14.31 -19.71 5.68
N MET A 278 14.08 -18.68 4.88
CA MET A 278 13.38 -18.79 3.60
C MET A 278 14.23 -19.49 2.53
N LEU A 279 13.56 -20.01 1.50
CA LEU A 279 14.22 -20.45 0.27
C LEU A 279 14.87 -19.24 -0.42
N ARG A 280 15.97 -19.50 -1.13
CA ARG A 280 16.66 -18.47 -1.90
C ARG A 280 15.75 -17.90 -2.99
N PHE A 281 15.68 -16.56 -3.11
CA PHE A 281 15.00 -15.89 -4.20
C PHE A 281 15.73 -16.10 -5.53
N PRO A 282 15.11 -16.75 -6.53
CA PRO A 282 15.77 -17.09 -7.80
C PRO A 282 15.76 -15.93 -8.82
N GLY A 283 15.05 -14.84 -8.53
CA GLY A 283 14.80 -13.71 -9.43
C GLY A 283 13.31 -13.50 -9.71
N ASP A 284 13.00 -12.53 -10.57
CA ASP A 284 11.62 -12.15 -10.88
C ASP A 284 10.92 -13.11 -11.84
N PHE A 285 9.74 -13.58 -11.47
CA PHE A 285 8.85 -14.33 -12.36
C PHE A 285 8.21 -13.39 -13.39
N GLY A 286 8.06 -13.85 -14.63
CA GLY A 286 7.39 -13.11 -15.71
C GLY A 286 5.87 -13.01 -15.48
N CYS A 287 5.42 -11.94 -14.82
CA CYS A 287 4.02 -11.72 -14.46
C CYS A 287 3.23 -11.05 -15.59
N PHE A 288 3.14 -11.66 -16.75
CA PHE A 288 2.39 -11.13 -17.89
C PHE A 288 1.75 -12.24 -18.71
N ASP A 289 0.64 -11.91 -19.38
CA ASP A 289 0.09 -12.71 -20.46
C ASP A 289 0.70 -12.24 -21.78
N LEU A 290 1.11 -13.20 -22.62
CA LEU A 290 1.65 -12.91 -23.95
C LEU A 290 0.52 -13.03 -24.97
N LEU A 291 0.25 -11.96 -25.71
CA LEU A 291 -0.79 -11.88 -26.73
C LEU A 291 -0.18 -11.47 -28.07
N GLN A 292 -0.79 -11.90 -29.17
CA GLN A 292 -0.51 -11.40 -30.51
C GLN A 292 -1.72 -10.59 -30.99
N CYS A 293 -1.48 -9.35 -31.42
CA CYS A 293 -2.53 -8.43 -31.86
C CYS A 293 -2.22 -7.86 -33.24
N ALA A 294 -3.21 -7.85 -34.13
CA ALA A 294 -3.09 -7.14 -35.40
C ALA A 294 -3.33 -5.64 -35.17
N VAL A 295 -2.53 -4.80 -35.83
CA VAL A 295 -2.66 -3.35 -35.81
C VAL A 295 -3.64 -2.92 -36.90
N ASP A 296 -4.70 -2.24 -36.51
CA ASP A 296 -5.75 -1.75 -37.41
C ASP A 296 -5.37 -0.46 -38.17
N LYS A 297 -6.26 0.00 -39.07
CA LYS A 297 -6.07 1.21 -39.87
C LYS A 297 -6.04 2.49 -39.04
N GLN A 298 -6.49 2.46 -37.79
CA GLN A 298 -6.45 3.59 -36.85
C GLN A 298 -5.16 3.61 -36.03
N SER A 299 -4.22 2.69 -36.38
CA SER A 299 -2.98 2.49 -35.62
C SER A 299 -3.24 2.10 -34.17
N THR A 300 -4.18 1.17 -33.97
CA THR A 300 -4.54 0.67 -32.64
C THR A 300 -4.54 -0.86 -32.61
N ILE A 301 -4.35 -1.40 -31.41
CA ILE A 301 -4.52 -2.81 -31.08
C ILE A 301 -5.68 -2.97 -30.11
N SER A 302 -6.37 -4.11 -30.17
CA SER A 302 -7.45 -4.44 -29.23
C SER A 302 -6.95 -5.47 -28.20
N VAL A 303 -7.02 -5.10 -26.91
CA VAL A 303 -6.63 -5.97 -25.77
C VAL A 303 -7.74 -5.96 -24.74
N LYS A 304 -8.32 -7.13 -24.44
CA LYS A 304 -9.42 -7.27 -23.45
C LYS A 304 -10.54 -6.25 -23.66
N ASN A 305 -11.00 -6.06 -24.89
CA ASN A 305 -12.06 -5.12 -25.29
C ASN A 305 -11.74 -3.63 -25.10
N SER A 306 -10.47 -3.29 -24.96
CA SER A 306 -9.98 -1.90 -24.94
C SER A 306 -8.99 -1.68 -26.06
N HIS A 307 -8.95 -0.48 -26.63
CA HIS A 307 -8.12 -0.12 -27.76
C HIS A 307 -6.96 0.78 -27.31
N TYR A 308 -5.76 0.47 -27.82
CA TYR A 308 -4.53 1.19 -27.47
C TYR A 308 -3.76 1.56 -28.72
N SER A 309 -3.36 2.82 -28.84
CA SER A 309 -2.59 3.26 -29.99
C SER A 309 -1.17 2.68 -29.99
N VAL A 310 -0.66 2.46 -31.18
CA VAL A 310 0.74 2.07 -31.43
C VAL A 310 1.32 2.97 -32.51
N PRO A 311 2.65 3.05 -32.70
CA PRO A 311 3.25 3.86 -33.77
C PRO A 311 2.67 3.56 -35.16
N ASP A 312 2.40 4.61 -35.93
CA ASP A 312 1.68 4.59 -37.21
C ASP A 312 2.32 3.72 -38.29
N HIS A 313 3.62 3.47 -38.22
CA HIS A 313 4.32 2.61 -39.15
C HIS A 313 4.05 1.10 -38.96
N LEU A 314 3.39 0.72 -37.83
CA LEU A 314 3.01 -0.67 -37.54
C LEU A 314 1.65 -1.06 -38.12
N VAL A 315 0.92 -0.16 -38.76
CA VAL A 315 -0.40 -0.42 -39.36
C VAL A 315 -0.32 -1.62 -40.33
N GLY A 316 -1.22 -2.59 -40.14
CA GLY A 316 -1.28 -3.81 -40.94
C GLY A 316 -0.31 -4.91 -40.50
N GLN A 317 0.52 -4.65 -39.49
CA GLN A 317 1.43 -5.65 -38.92
C GLN A 317 0.81 -6.34 -37.71
N THR A 318 1.40 -7.48 -37.31
CA THR A 318 1.10 -8.15 -36.06
C THR A 318 2.18 -7.79 -35.04
N VAL A 319 1.76 -7.42 -33.84
CA VAL A 319 2.63 -7.05 -32.72
C VAL A 319 2.49 -8.01 -31.57
N ILE A 320 3.52 -8.10 -30.73
CA ILE A 320 3.53 -8.90 -29.50
C ILE A 320 3.19 -7.97 -28.35
N VAL A 321 2.22 -8.39 -27.51
CA VAL A 321 1.76 -7.62 -26.36
C VAL A 321 2.01 -8.39 -25.08
N GLN A 322 2.74 -7.80 -24.16
CA GLN A 322 2.83 -8.23 -22.77
C GLN A 322 1.78 -7.50 -21.95
N LEU A 323 0.77 -8.23 -21.49
CA LEU A 323 -0.32 -7.71 -20.65
C LEU A 323 0.02 -7.94 -19.19
N TYR A 324 0.23 -6.86 -18.44
CA TYR A 324 0.43 -6.84 -16.98
C TYR A 324 -0.87 -6.46 -16.24
N SER A 325 -0.85 -6.44 -14.92
CA SER A 325 -2.00 -6.01 -14.11
C SER A 325 -2.37 -4.54 -14.35
N GLU A 326 -1.39 -3.63 -14.37
CA GLU A 326 -1.64 -2.18 -14.46
C GLU A 326 -1.19 -1.57 -15.80
N LYS A 327 -0.48 -2.32 -16.65
CA LYS A 327 0.05 -1.81 -17.91
C LYS A 327 0.07 -2.82 -19.02
N ILE A 328 0.23 -2.32 -20.25
CA ILE A 328 0.53 -3.14 -21.42
C ILE A 328 1.83 -2.64 -22.07
N ARG A 329 2.63 -3.55 -22.57
CA ARG A 329 3.82 -3.26 -23.38
C ARG A 329 3.67 -3.89 -24.74
N VAL A 330 3.96 -3.13 -25.76
CA VAL A 330 3.84 -3.58 -27.15
C VAL A 330 5.23 -3.67 -27.77
N TYR A 331 5.50 -4.78 -28.44
CA TYR A 331 6.76 -5.07 -29.10
C TYR A 331 6.52 -5.40 -30.56
N ASP A 332 7.46 -5.04 -31.43
CA ASP A 332 7.46 -5.47 -32.82
C ASP A 332 7.97 -6.92 -32.97
N SER A 333 8.05 -7.42 -34.19
CA SER A 333 8.58 -8.73 -34.51
C SER A 333 10.06 -8.93 -34.16
N ALA A 334 10.82 -7.84 -34.03
CA ALA A 334 12.22 -7.83 -33.60
C ALA A 334 12.38 -7.68 -32.06
N HIS A 335 11.29 -7.84 -31.30
CA HIS A 335 11.26 -7.67 -29.84
C HIS A 335 11.67 -6.28 -29.34
N LYS A 336 11.61 -5.26 -30.18
CA LYS A 336 11.82 -3.86 -29.76
C LYS A 336 10.53 -3.31 -29.14
N LYS A 337 10.65 -2.68 -27.97
CA LYS A 337 9.50 -2.01 -27.31
C LYS A 337 9.06 -0.83 -28.15
N MET A 338 7.81 -0.83 -28.58
CA MET A 338 7.20 0.18 -29.45
C MET A 338 6.23 1.09 -28.71
N ALA A 339 5.52 0.58 -27.70
CA ALA A 339 4.60 1.36 -26.88
C ALA A 339 4.47 0.79 -25.47
N GLU A 340 4.07 1.66 -24.53
CA GLU A 340 3.63 1.28 -23.18
C GLU A 340 2.43 2.15 -22.81
N HIS A 341 1.36 1.54 -22.29
CA HIS A 341 0.16 2.23 -21.84
C HIS A 341 -0.28 1.70 -20.48
N GLU A 342 -0.95 2.55 -19.70
CA GLU A 342 -1.73 2.08 -18.56
C GLU A 342 -2.86 1.17 -19.05
N ARG A 343 -3.08 0.05 -18.35
CA ARG A 343 -4.16 -0.87 -18.67
C ARG A 343 -5.51 -0.26 -18.29
N SER A 344 -6.42 -0.18 -19.24
CA SER A 344 -7.80 0.15 -18.97
C SER A 344 -8.61 -1.10 -18.63
N TYR A 345 -9.43 -1.00 -17.59
CA TYR A 345 -10.40 -2.03 -17.21
C TYR A 345 -11.84 -1.70 -17.65
N SER A 346 -12.02 -0.54 -18.30
CA SER A 346 -13.30 -0.13 -18.86
C SER A 346 -13.51 -0.77 -20.23
N THR A 347 -14.63 -1.47 -20.42
CA THR A 347 -14.98 -2.06 -21.73
C THR A 347 -15.16 -0.96 -22.79
N GLY A 348 -14.56 -1.14 -23.95
CA GLY A 348 -14.68 -0.21 -25.08
C GLY A 348 -13.89 1.09 -24.89
N SER A 349 -12.93 1.15 -23.98
CA SER A 349 -12.08 2.32 -23.82
C SER A 349 -11.09 2.45 -24.98
N TRP A 350 -10.72 3.70 -25.29
CA TRP A 350 -9.72 4.03 -26.28
C TRP A 350 -8.63 4.87 -25.62
N THR A 351 -7.39 4.42 -25.72
CA THR A 351 -6.22 5.11 -25.18
C THR A 351 -5.29 5.49 -26.33
N PHE A 352 -5.09 6.80 -26.54
CA PHE A 352 -4.27 7.33 -27.61
C PHE A 352 -3.08 8.09 -27.05
N ASP A 353 -1.88 7.79 -27.59
CA ASP A 353 -0.70 8.63 -27.43
C ASP A 353 -0.45 9.39 -28.75
N ILE A 354 -0.40 10.71 -28.68
CA ILE A 354 -0.18 11.55 -29.86
C ILE A 354 1.16 11.27 -30.52
N ASN A 355 2.16 10.85 -29.76
CA ASN A 355 3.49 10.52 -30.28
C ASN A 355 3.46 9.37 -31.29
N HIS A 356 2.46 8.49 -31.23
CA HIS A 356 2.28 7.39 -32.18
C HIS A 356 1.86 7.86 -33.56
N TYR A 357 1.30 9.07 -33.68
CA TYR A 357 0.72 9.63 -34.90
C TYR A 357 1.55 10.76 -35.51
N ILE A 358 2.67 11.14 -34.90
CA ILE A 358 3.44 12.34 -35.34
C ILE A 358 3.77 12.30 -36.82
N ASN A 359 4.23 11.16 -37.37
CA ASN A 359 4.61 11.06 -38.79
C ASN A 359 3.40 11.25 -39.72
N THR A 360 2.25 10.71 -39.34
CA THR A 360 0.99 10.88 -40.08
C THR A 360 0.46 12.30 -39.94
N LEU A 361 0.52 12.90 -38.75
CA LEU A 361 0.08 14.26 -38.48
C LEU A 361 0.97 15.31 -39.19
N MET A 362 2.26 15.07 -39.28
CA MET A 362 3.18 15.91 -40.06
C MET A 362 2.77 16.00 -41.56
N LYS A 363 2.29 14.87 -42.11
CA LYS A 363 1.76 14.82 -43.48
C LYS A 363 0.39 15.43 -43.59
N LYS A 364 -0.41 15.41 -42.50
CA LYS A 364 -1.84 15.87 -42.48
C LYS A 364 -2.09 16.79 -41.25
N PRO A 365 -1.46 17.97 -41.17
CA PRO A 365 -1.51 18.80 -39.94
C PRO A 365 -2.94 19.26 -39.59
N GLY A 366 -3.80 19.42 -40.58
CA GLY A 366 -5.22 19.79 -40.38
C GLY A 366 -6.03 18.78 -39.57
N ALA A 367 -5.56 17.51 -39.45
CA ALA A 367 -6.21 16.50 -38.63
C ALA A 367 -5.92 16.68 -37.12
N LEU A 368 -4.90 17.45 -36.73
CA LEU A 368 -4.46 17.59 -35.34
C LEU A 368 -5.58 18.14 -34.44
N LYS A 369 -6.20 19.24 -34.80
CA LYS A 369 -7.24 19.92 -33.98
C LYS A 369 -8.45 19.02 -33.67
N GLY A 370 -8.82 18.12 -34.57
CA GLY A 370 -9.92 17.17 -34.41
C GLY A 370 -9.52 15.83 -33.78
N SER A 371 -8.23 15.58 -33.59
CA SER A 371 -7.77 14.28 -33.18
C SER A 371 -8.12 13.94 -31.72
N VAL A 372 -8.51 12.69 -31.48
CA VAL A 372 -8.72 12.17 -30.12
C VAL A 372 -7.40 12.14 -29.34
N ALA A 373 -6.30 11.89 -30.03
CA ALA A 373 -4.97 11.86 -29.41
C ALA A 373 -4.60 13.22 -28.77
N LEU A 374 -4.90 14.36 -29.44
CA LEU A 374 -4.74 15.68 -28.83
C LEU A 374 -5.66 15.88 -27.63
N ARG A 375 -6.92 15.41 -27.71
CA ARG A 375 -7.89 15.54 -26.60
C ARG A 375 -7.49 14.74 -25.36
N GLN A 376 -6.75 13.65 -25.51
CA GLN A 376 -6.28 12.81 -24.41
C GLN A 376 -4.92 13.25 -23.82
N MET A 377 -4.26 14.25 -24.42
CA MET A 377 -3.08 14.84 -23.81
C MET A 377 -3.40 15.48 -22.44
N PRO A 378 -2.42 15.63 -21.56
CA PRO A 378 -2.57 16.37 -20.31
C PRO A 378 -3.13 17.78 -20.54
N GLU A 379 -3.97 18.28 -19.62
CA GLU A 379 -4.66 19.58 -19.78
C GLU A 379 -3.69 20.72 -20.06
N ASN A 380 -2.58 20.80 -19.35
CA ASN A 380 -1.55 21.81 -19.52
C ASN A 380 -0.91 21.80 -20.91
N MET A 381 -0.75 20.63 -21.53
CA MET A 381 -0.25 20.49 -22.91
C MET A 381 -1.34 20.89 -23.93
N ARG A 382 -2.61 20.57 -23.67
CA ARG A 382 -3.74 21.03 -24.50
C ARG A 382 -3.89 22.55 -24.43
N GLU A 383 -3.68 23.13 -23.26
CA GLU A 383 -3.71 24.59 -23.08
C GLU A 383 -2.54 25.24 -23.80
N LEU A 384 -1.32 24.69 -23.69
CA LEU A 384 -0.15 25.14 -24.44
C LEU A 384 -0.46 25.18 -25.95
N PHE A 385 -1.02 24.10 -26.49
CA PHE A 385 -1.42 24.03 -27.89
C PHE A 385 -2.44 25.12 -28.21
N ARG A 386 -3.52 25.24 -27.43
CA ARG A 386 -4.62 26.17 -27.66
C ARG A 386 -4.16 27.65 -27.69
N VAL A 387 -3.27 28.02 -26.76
CA VAL A 387 -2.84 29.40 -26.55
C VAL A 387 -1.77 29.83 -27.55
N HIS A 388 -0.83 28.91 -27.90
CA HIS A 388 0.35 29.32 -28.66
C HIS A 388 0.49 28.66 -30.03
N PHE A 389 -0.23 27.57 -30.33
CA PHE A 389 -0.03 26.77 -31.53
C PHE A 389 -1.33 26.48 -32.33
N ALA A 390 -2.49 26.99 -31.91
CA ALA A 390 -3.78 26.61 -32.49
C ALA A 390 -4.05 27.24 -33.85
N ASP A 391 -3.31 28.28 -34.26
CA ASP A 391 -3.47 28.90 -35.58
C ASP A 391 -2.92 27.98 -36.70
N LYS A 392 -3.39 28.23 -37.97
CA LYS A 392 -3.12 27.28 -39.08
C LYS A 392 -1.65 26.89 -39.23
N ASP A 393 -0.75 27.87 -39.16
CA ASP A 393 0.67 27.61 -39.35
C ASP A 393 1.37 27.10 -38.07
N ASN A 394 0.89 27.52 -36.90
CA ASN A 394 1.47 27.12 -35.61
C ASN A 394 1.11 25.70 -35.19
N GLY A 395 0.08 25.07 -35.74
CA GLY A 395 -0.22 23.67 -35.53
C GLY A 395 0.93 22.74 -35.99
N LYS A 396 1.63 23.12 -37.05
CA LYS A 396 2.85 22.41 -37.49
C LYS A 396 3.99 22.55 -36.50
N ASP A 397 4.18 23.75 -35.94
CA ASP A 397 5.22 24.01 -34.95
C ASP A 397 5.03 23.17 -33.69
N PHE A 398 3.80 22.93 -33.25
CA PHE A 398 3.51 22.02 -32.17
C PHE A 398 3.90 20.55 -32.48
N LEU A 399 3.64 20.12 -33.72
CA LEU A 399 4.07 18.79 -34.17
C LEU A 399 5.61 18.69 -34.26
N HIS A 400 6.28 19.76 -34.71
CA HIS A 400 7.75 19.84 -34.70
C HIS A 400 8.30 19.77 -33.27
N LEU A 401 7.67 20.49 -32.33
CA LEU A 401 8.01 20.42 -30.91
C LEU A 401 7.88 19.00 -30.35
N LEU A 402 6.74 18.33 -30.56
CA LEU A 402 6.55 16.96 -30.10
C LEU A 402 7.54 15.99 -30.73
N LYS A 403 7.80 16.13 -32.04
CA LYS A 403 8.78 15.32 -32.74
C LYS A 403 10.20 15.51 -32.18
N TYR A 404 10.62 16.76 -32.00
CA TYR A 404 11.91 17.11 -31.45
C TYR A 404 12.07 16.55 -30.02
N CYS A 405 11.05 16.69 -29.17
CA CYS A 405 11.09 16.17 -27.80
C CYS A 405 11.18 14.64 -27.78
N ARG A 406 10.44 13.92 -28.63
CA ARG A 406 10.52 12.47 -28.76
C ARG A 406 11.93 12.01 -29.20
N GLU A 407 12.54 12.67 -30.17
CA GLU A 407 13.86 12.34 -30.69
C GLU A 407 15.00 12.63 -29.70
N ASN A 408 14.80 13.57 -28.76
CA ASN A 408 15.76 13.96 -27.74
C ASN A 408 15.39 13.50 -26.32
N GLU A 409 14.37 12.63 -26.17
CA GLU A 409 13.92 12.04 -24.91
C GLU A 409 13.42 13.04 -23.85
N TYR A 410 12.96 14.23 -24.29
CA TYR A 410 12.30 15.20 -23.41
C TYR A 410 10.85 14.78 -23.13
N ASN A 411 10.42 14.91 -21.87
CA ASN A 411 9.06 14.64 -21.43
C ASN A 411 8.21 15.93 -21.39
N TYR A 412 6.91 15.79 -21.14
CA TYR A 412 5.99 16.95 -21.06
C TYR A 412 6.33 17.92 -19.92
N LYS A 413 6.91 17.44 -18.81
CA LYS A 413 7.36 18.31 -17.72
C LYS A 413 8.50 19.23 -18.18
N ASP A 414 9.46 18.71 -18.94
CA ASP A 414 10.56 19.50 -19.49
C ASP A 414 10.03 20.63 -20.39
N ILE A 415 9.05 20.33 -21.27
CA ILE A 415 8.39 21.33 -22.14
C ILE A 415 7.74 22.42 -21.29
N LEU A 416 6.95 22.04 -20.26
CA LEU A 416 6.24 22.98 -19.42
C LEU A 416 7.16 23.83 -18.56
N ASP A 417 8.28 23.29 -18.10
CA ASP A 417 9.30 24.03 -17.36
C ASP A 417 10.01 25.04 -18.29
N ALA A 418 10.31 24.66 -19.54
CA ALA A 418 10.82 25.59 -20.55
C ALA A 418 9.82 26.74 -20.83
N VAL A 419 8.56 26.39 -21.03
CA VAL A 419 7.46 27.37 -21.21
C VAL A 419 7.37 28.33 -20.00
N ARG A 420 7.48 27.83 -18.78
CA ARG A 420 7.46 28.65 -17.57
C ARG A 420 8.64 29.65 -17.54
N LYS A 421 9.87 29.17 -17.85
CA LYS A 421 11.06 30.03 -17.95
C LYS A 421 10.93 31.14 -19.01
N ILE A 422 10.35 30.81 -20.17
CA ILE A 422 10.11 31.77 -21.25
C ILE A 422 9.08 32.81 -20.83
N ARG A 423 7.99 32.42 -20.17
CA ARG A 423 6.96 33.35 -19.63
C ARG A 423 7.53 34.28 -18.57
N MET A 424 8.38 33.82 -17.68
CA MET A 424 9.06 34.66 -16.65
C MET A 424 9.94 35.75 -17.29
N ARG A 425 10.44 35.55 -18.51
CA ARG A 425 11.19 36.54 -19.29
C ARG A 425 10.29 37.54 -20.05
N GLY A 426 8.97 37.49 -19.84
CA GLY A 426 8.01 38.43 -20.42
C GLY A 426 7.47 38.08 -21.80
N ALA A 427 7.75 36.91 -22.33
CA ALA A 427 7.26 36.47 -23.63
C ALA A 427 5.71 36.26 -23.61
N ARG A 428 4.97 36.95 -24.46
CA ARG A 428 3.52 36.79 -24.62
C ARG A 428 3.13 35.65 -25.59
N HIS A 429 3.93 35.45 -26.64
CA HIS A 429 3.82 34.32 -27.56
C HIS A 429 5.04 33.42 -27.43
N ILE A 430 4.80 32.13 -27.46
CA ILE A 430 5.86 31.12 -27.33
C ILE A 430 5.91 30.31 -28.62
N THR A 431 7.11 30.20 -29.18
CA THR A 431 7.38 29.47 -30.44
C THR A 431 8.14 28.17 -30.15
N PHE A 432 8.15 27.28 -31.13
CA PHE A 432 8.96 26.05 -31.09
C PHE A 432 10.43 26.35 -30.83
N ASP A 433 11.03 27.32 -31.58
CA ASP A 433 12.47 27.63 -31.47
C ASP A 433 12.84 28.15 -30.08
N GLN A 434 11.98 28.96 -29.45
CA GLN A 434 12.22 29.42 -28.07
C GLN A 434 12.25 28.28 -27.07
N ILE A 435 11.30 27.33 -27.18
CA ILE A 435 11.26 26.15 -26.31
C ILE A 435 12.49 25.29 -26.55
N LYS A 436 12.85 25.06 -27.83
CA LYS A 436 14.03 24.28 -28.23
C LYS A 436 15.32 24.84 -27.63
N VAL A 437 15.57 26.14 -27.76
CA VAL A 437 16.76 26.78 -27.17
C VAL A 437 16.83 26.61 -25.67
N VAL A 438 15.71 26.73 -24.96
CA VAL A 438 15.70 26.55 -23.50
C VAL A 438 15.93 25.09 -23.10
N LEU A 439 15.45 24.13 -23.88
CA LEU A 439 15.68 22.69 -23.65
C LEU A 439 17.14 22.31 -23.90
N GLU A 440 17.75 22.85 -24.95
CA GLU A 440 19.16 22.62 -25.30
C GLU A 440 20.11 23.21 -24.24
N THR A 441 19.85 24.43 -23.78
CA THR A 441 20.66 25.11 -22.74
C THR A 441 20.70 24.31 -21.42
N ARG A 442 19.70 23.45 -21.17
CA ARG A 442 19.68 22.58 -19.99
C ARG A 442 20.63 21.38 -20.09
N LYS A 443 20.91 20.91 -21.31
CA LYS A 443 21.92 19.83 -21.55
C LYS A 443 23.36 20.31 -21.36
N ASP A 444 23.61 21.57 -21.64
CA ASP A 444 24.97 22.17 -21.60
C ASP A 444 25.33 22.76 -20.22
N SER A 445 24.37 22.90 -19.31
CA SER A 445 24.66 23.27 -17.92
C SER A 445 25.19 22.07 -17.15
N PRO A 446 26.33 22.19 -16.42
CA PRO A 446 26.72 21.15 -15.46
C PRO A 446 25.57 20.90 -14.51
N LEU A 447 25.32 19.64 -14.17
CA LEU A 447 24.33 19.21 -13.22
C LEU A 447 24.45 20.04 -11.93
N GLU A 448 23.72 21.14 -11.82
CA GLU A 448 23.33 21.62 -10.51
C GLU A 448 22.46 20.50 -9.95
N PHE A 449 22.98 19.79 -8.98
CA PHE A 449 22.19 19.00 -8.06
C PHE A 449 21.19 19.98 -7.45
N GLU A 450 19.97 20.07 -8.01
CA GLU A 450 18.84 20.57 -7.26
C GLU A 450 18.73 19.60 -6.07
N GLU A 451 19.24 20.00 -4.91
CA GLU A 451 18.73 19.50 -3.65
C GLU A 451 17.21 19.46 -3.82
N SER A 452 16.66 18.27 -3.82
CA SER A 452 15.22 18.09 -3.81
C SER A 452 14.73 19.00 -2.68
N GLN A 453 14.02 20.08 -3.00
CA GLN A 453 13.30 20.85 -2.00
C GLN A 453 12.41 19.86 -1.30
N LYS A 454 12.92 19.34 -0.17
CA LYS A 454 12.08 18.70 0.83
C LYS A 454 11.01 19.75 1.08
N THR A 455 9.76 19.48 0.76
CA THR A 455 8.68 20.38 1.08
C THR A 455 8.76 20.67 2.57
N ASP A 456 8.51 21.92 3.00
CA ASP A 456 8.61 22.35 4.41
C ASP A 456 7.90 21.37 5.37
N ALA A 457 6.83 20.73 4.91
CA ALA A 457 6.15 19.64 5.62
C ALA A 457 7.02 18.39 5.85
N PHE A 458 7.98 18.07 4.95
CA PHE A 458 8.89 16.94 5.13
C PHE A 458 10.00 17.26 6.12
N ILE A 459 10.47 18.51 6.13
CA ILE A 459 11.46 19.02 7.09
C ILE A 459 10.86 19.09 8.48
N GLU A 460 9.62 19.55 8.65
CA GLU A 460 8.91 19.53 9.93
C GLU A 460 8.69 18.11 10.46
N ILE A 461 8.42 17.13 9.60
CA ILE A 461 8.25 15.73 10.00
C ILE A 461 9.60 15.10 10.41
N GLU A 462 10.68 15.40 9.71
CA GLU A 462 12.03 14.91 10.07
C GLU A 462 12.51 15.53 11.39
N LEU A 463 12.39 16.84 11.57
CA LEU A 463 12.73 17.56 12.82
C LEU A 463 11.86 17.09 13.98
N GLY A 464 10.55 16.90 13.77
CA GLY A 464 9.65 16.38 14.80
C GLY A 464 9.95 14.93 15.18
N SER A 465 10.47 14.10 14.27
CA SER A 465 10.84 12.72 14.56
C SER A 465 12.16 12.61 15.31
N GLU A 466 13.14 13.47 15.04
CA GLU A 466 14.40 13.54 15.79
C GLU A 466 14.19 14.05 17.22
N ASP A 467 13.32 15.04 17.44
CA ASP A 467 12.94 15.51 18.78
C ASP A 467 12.22 14.45 19.61
N VAL A 468 11.35 13.65 19.00
CA VAL A 468 10.68 12.53 19.67
C VAL A 468 11.66 11.40 20.01
N LEU A 469 12.63 11.11 19.14
CA LEU A 469 13.67 10.12 19.40
C LEU A 469 14.62 10.59 20.52
N ALA A 470 15.02 11.87 20.52
CA ALA A 470 15.84 12.47 21.57
C ALA A 470 15.12 12.48 22.93
N GLN A 471 13.81 12.73 22.97
CA GLN A 471 13.00 12.64 24.18
C GLN A 471 12.87 11.21 24.70
N LEU A 472 12.74 10.21 23.81
CA LEU A 472 12.71 8.79 24.17
C LEU A 472 14.04 8.31 24.72
N ASP A 473 15.17 8.72 24.14
CA ASP A 473 16.52 8.41 24.64
C ASP A 473 16.77 9.06 26.02
N GLY A 474 16.30 10.28 26.24
CA GLY A 474 16.34 10.95 27.55
C GLY A 474 15.55 10.22 28.64
N ILE A 475 14.38 9.67 28.29
CA ILE A 475 13.54 8.88 29.20
C ILE A 475 14.20 7.52 29.50
N MET A 476 14.83 6.87 28.51
CA MET A 476 15.52 5.60 28.66
C MET A 476 16.80 5.73 29.53
N GLN A 477 17.52 6.84 29.42
CA GLN A 477 18.70 7.11 30.25
C GLN A 477 18.34 7.56 31.68
N GLY A 478 17.19 8.22 31.86
CA GLY A 478 16.68 8.63 33.19
C GLY A 478 16.19 7.47 34.05
N THR A 479 15.77 6.34 33.44
CA THR A 479 15.32 5.14 34.18
C THR A 479 16.43 4.19 34.56
N ALA A 480 17.64 4.32 34.00
CA ALA A 480 18.82 3.50 34.35
C ALA A 480 19.58 4.00 35.60
N GLY A 481 19.23 5.17 36.17
CA GLY A 481 19.92 5.78 37.31
C GLY A 481 19.38 5.43 38.70
N GLY A 482 18.35 4.59 38.85
CA GLY A 482 17.56 4.43 40.08
C GLY A 482 17.77 3.13 40.87
N TYR A 483 18.81 2.36 40.67
CA TYR A 483 19.13 1.22 41.56
C TYR A 483 20.55 1.37 42.12
N LYS A 484 20.72 2.18 43.17
CA LYS A 484 21.86 2.10 44.05
C LYS A 484 21.44 1.44 45.36
N ASN A 485 21.97 0.25 45.55
CA ASN A 485 22.32 -0.46 46.78
C ASN A 485 22.01 0.25 48.09
N ASN A 486 21.15 -0.35 48.89
CA ASN A 486 21.11 -0.20 50.35
C ASN A 486 21.52 -1.50 50.99
N GLU A 487 22.82 -1.81 50.98
CA GLU A 487 23.46 -2.73 51.93
C GLU A 487 24.38 -1.95 52.84
N ARG A 488 24.19 -2.14 54.11
CA ARG A 488 25.06 -1.94 55.30
C ARG A 488 24.53 -1.00 56.35
N ARG A 489 24.07 -1.62 57.42
CA ARG A 489 24.68 -1.42 58.72
C ARG A 489 24.06 -2.37 59.76
N LYS A 490 24.74 -3.46 60.05
CA LYS A 490 24.74 -4.12 61.34
C LYS A 490 25.85 -3.48 62.20
N ARG A 491 25.55 -3.15 63.42
CA ARG A 491 26.49 -3.06 64.54
C ARG A 491 25.73 -3.07 65.87
N PRO A 492 26.42 -3.40 66.92
CA PRO A 492 27.00 -4.69 67.35
C PRO A 492 26.07 -5.41 68.30
#